data_0c1342dc0c5499c412847a1b902afb0b
#
_entry.id   0c1342dc0c5499c412847a1b902afb0b
#
_cell.length_a   1.000
_cell.length_b   1.000
_cell.length_c   1.000
_cell.angle_alpha   90.00
_cell.angle_beta   90.00
_cell.angle_gamma   90.00
#
_symmetry.space_group_name_H-M   'P 1'
#
loop_
_entity.id
_entity.type
_entity.pdbx_description
1 polymer ?
#
loop_
_entity_poly.entity_id
_entity_poly.type
_entity_poly.pdbx_seq_one_letter_code
_entity_poly.pdbx_strand_id
1 'polypeptide(L)'
;MNAIPVTQTHPYVQLANWIFRPLEYMHANYQRYGDLFFARWGLFEWIFINHPQALKTMLSQDLGPAISAPGEVNELLRPVLGENSVILQTGSQHRQRRKLIMPPFHGERLKVYAELIRQITLAAMDDLRPGQALQARQLTQKITMRVILQAVFGLHEGDRFR
;
A
#
# COMPACT_ATOMS: atom_id res chain seq x y z
N MET A 1 -28.15 0.00 18.71
CA MET A 1 -26.87 -0.20 17.98
C MET A 1 -26.19 -1.40 18.65
N ASN A 2 -25.95 -2.47 17.89
CA ASN A 2 -25.21 -3.61 18.43
C ASN A 2 -23.75 -3.17 18.67
N ALA A 3 -23.22 -3.52 19.84
CA ALA A 3 -21.81 -3.24 20.15
C ALA A 3 -20.90 -4.04 19.18
N ILE A 4 -19.79 -3.43 18.77
CA ILE A 4 -18.79 -4.12 17.92
C ILE A 4 -18.26 -5.33 18.70
N PRO A 5 -18.32 -6.58 18.15
CA PRO A 5 -17.83 -7.75 18.84
C PRO A 5 -16.31 -7.63 19.09
N VAL A 6 -15.88 -8.04 20.27
CA VAL A 6 -14.48 -8.02 20.70
C VAL A 6 -13.91 -9.43 20.63
N THR A 7 -12.72 -9.58 20.07
CA THR A 7 -12.02 -10.87 20.05
C THR A 7 -11.67 -11.33 21.47
N GLN A 8 -11.96 -12.60 21.77
CA GLN A 8 -11.78 -13.17 23.10
C GLN A 8 -10.42 -13.87 23.31
N THR A 9 -9.65 -14.04 22.24
CA THR A 9 -8.32 -14.65 22.31
C THR A 9 -7.34 -13.72 23.02
N HIS A 10 -6.40 -14.30 23.77
CA HIS A 10 -5.39 -13.54 24.50
C HIS A 10 -4.59 -12.60 23.56
N PRO A 11 -4.33 -11.33 23.93
CA PRO A 11 -3.73 -10.31 23.04
C PRO A 11 -2.41 -10.73 22.38
N TYR A 12 -1.52 -11.38 23.12
CA TYR A 12 -0.23 -11.84 22.56
C TYR A 12 -0.38 -13.02 21.59
N VAL A 13 -1.38 -13.89 21.79
CA VAL A 13 -1.70 -14.96 20.84
C VAL A 13 -2.27 -14.37 19.55
N GLN A 14 -3.09 -13.34 19.65
CA GLN A 14 -3.59 -12.60 18.48
C GLN A 14 -2.45 -11.96 17.70
N LEU A 15 -1.53 -11.29 18.40
CA LEU A 15 -0.35 -10.67 17.77
C LEU A 15 0.52 -11.72 17.08
N ALA A 16 0.80 -12.84 17.70
CA ALA A 16 1.57 -13.92 17.09
C ALA A 16 0.88 -14.47 15.83
N ASN A 17 -0.43 -14.71 15.89
CA ASN A 17 -1.20 -15.16 14.72
C ASN A 17 -1.20 -14.12 13.60
N TRP A 18 -1.29 -12.84 13.92
CA TRP A 18 -1.20 -11.76 12.93
C TRP A 18 0.18 -11.72 12.25
N ILE A 19 1.26 -11.90 12.99
CA ILE A 19 2.62 -11.86 12.44
C ILE A 19 2.92 -13.10 11.57
N PHE A 20 2.57 -14.29 12.06
CA PHE A 20 2.98 -15.55 11.43
C PHE A 20 1.94 -16.13 10.47
N ARG A 21 0.66 -15.83 10.67
CA ARG A 21 -0.49 -16.38 9.91
C ARG A 21 -1.57 -15.33 9.66
N PRO A 22 -1.26 -14.18 9.03
CA PRO A 22 -2.19 -13.05 8.92
C PRO A 22 -3.49 -13.41 8.19
N LEU A 23 -3.43 -14.14 7.10
CA LEU A 23 -4.62 -14.52 6.32
C LEU A 23 -5.53 -15.47 7.09
N GLU A 24 -4.95 -16.46 7.76
CA GLU A 24 -5.70 -17.42 8.60
C GLU A 24 -6.35 -16.70 9.79
N TYR A 25 -5.61 -15.78 10.42
CA TYR A 25 -6.12 -14.94 11.50
C TYR A 25 -7.32 -14.10 11.05
N MET A 26 -7.19 -13.41 9.92
CA MET A 26 -8.27 -12.61 9.35
C MET A 26 -9.50 -13.46 9.03
N HIS A 27 -9.30 -14.58 8.34
CA HIS A 27 -10.38 -15.47 7.94
C HIS A 27 -11.12 -16.08 9.15
N ALA A 28 -10.39 -16.59 10.14
CA ALA A 28 -10.97 -17.17 11.34
C ALA A 28 -11.80 -16.15 12.15
N ASN A 29 -11.30 -14.91 12.28
CA ASN A 29 -12.04 -13.85 12.98
C ASN A 29 -13.23 -13.38 12.16
N TYR A 30 -13.13 -13.28 10.85
CA TYR A 30 -14.26 -12.97 9.97
C TYR A 30 -15.39 -14.02 10.12
N GLN A 31 -15.05 -15.29 10.08
CA GLN A 31 -16.04 -16.38 10.27
C GLN A 31 -16.71 -16.31 11.63
N ARG A 32 -15.99 -15.90 12.66
CA ARG A 32 -16.51 -15.88 14.03
C ARG A 32 -17.26 -14.61 14.41
N TYR A 33 -16.81 -13.46 13.95
CA TYR A 33 -17.29 -12.15 14.39
C TYR A 33 -17.96 -11.34 13.27
N GLY A 34 -17.83 -11.77 12.00
CA GLY A 34 -18.40 -11.10 10.86
C GLY A 34 -17.52 -9.96 10.31
N ASP A 35 -18.17 -9.04 9.62
CA ASP A 35 -17.52 -7.95 8.85
C ASP A 35 -16.82 -6.89 9.69
N LEU A 36 -17.16 -6.79 10.97
CA LEU A 36 -16.65 -5.75 11.85
C LEU A 36 -16.34 -6.35 13.22
N PHE A 37 -15.08 -6.27 13.64
CA PHE A 37 -14.68 -6.73 14.96
C PHE A 37 -13.53 -5.91 15.54
N PHE A 38 -13.44 -5.90 16.86
CA PHE A 38 -12.41 -5.23 17.63
C PHE A 38 -11.36 -6.25 18.10
N ALA A 39 -10.09 -5.97 17.85
CA ALA A 39 -8.97 -6.82 18.26
C ALA A 39 -7.96 -6.05 19.10
N ARG A 40 -7.34 -6.74 20.07
CA ARG A 40 -6.27 -6.22 20.91
C ARG A 40 -4.99 -7.00 20.68
N TRP A 41 -3.90 -6.31 20.32
CA TRP A 41 -2.58 -6.88 20.12
C TRP A 41 -1.59 -6.26 21.10
N GLY A 42 -1.39 -6.90 22.23
CA GLY A 42 -0.59 -6.32 23.29
C GLY A 42 -1.21 -5.00 23.79
N LEU A 43 -0.55 -3.88 23.50
CA LEU A 43 -1.01 -2.53 23.86
C LEU A 43 -1.81 -1.83 22.74
N PHE A 44 -1.91 -2.44 21.56
CA PHE A 44 -2.59 -1.86 20.41
C PHE A 44 -4.03 -2.35 20.31
N GLU A 45 -4.92 -1.44 19.98
CA GLU A 45 -6.33 -1.71 19.75
C GLU A 45 -6.68 -1.39 18.30
N TRP A 46 -7.33 -2.36 17.61
CA TRP A 46 -7.64 -2.28 16.19
C TRP A 46 -9.09 -2.63 15.93
N ILE A 47 -9.71 -1.91 14.99
CA ILE A 47 -11.01 -2.28 14.43
C ILE A 47 -10.75 -2.85 13.04
N PHE A 48 -11.15 -4.09 12.82
CA PHE A 48 -11.11 -4.73 11.52
C PHE A 48 -12.43 -4.54 10.80
N ILE A 49 -12.34 -4.09 9.55
CA ILE A 49 -13.49 -3.83 8.69
C ILE A 49 -13.31 -4.66 7.43
N ASN A 50 -14.18 -5.65 7.20
CA ASN A 50 -14.15 -6.55 6.04
C ASN A 50 -15.28 -6.25 5.04
N HIS A 51 -16.28 -5.45 5.41
CA HIS A 51 -17.41 -5.14 4.55
C HIS A 51 -16.99 -4.22 3.38
N PRO A 52 -17.20 -4.63 2.10
CA PRO A 52 -16.72 -3.85 0.94
C PRO A 52 -17.25 -2.42 0.90
N GLN A 53 -18.54 -2.22 1.22
CA GLN A 53 -19.14 -0.89 1.20
C GLN A 53 -18.61 0.01 2.32
N ALA A 54 -18.33 -0.55 3.51
CA ALA A 54 -17.73 0.20 4.61
C ALA A 54 -16.30 0.63 4.26
N LEU A 55 -15.51 -0.28 3.66
CA LEU A 55 -14.17 0.03 3.14
C LEU A 55 -14.22 1.11 2.07
N LYS A 56 -15.14 1.01 1.10
CA LYS A 56 -15.32 2.03 0.07
C LYS A 56 -15.63 3.39 0.69
N THR A 57 -16.57 3.45 1.63
CA THR A 57 -16.93 4.68 2.33
C THR A 57 -15.74 5.26 3.09
N MET A 58 -15.03 4.43 3.85
CA MET A 58 -13.85 4.86 4.62
C MET A 58 -12.73 5.39 3.72
N LEU A 59 -12.42 4.69 2.62
CA LEU A 59 -11.34 5.08 1.71
C LEU A 59 -11.71 6.25 0.78
N SER A 60 -13.01 6.47 0.51
CA SER A 60 -13.47 7.57 -0.34
C SER A 60 -13.76 8.86 0.43
N GLN A 61 -13.99 8.78 1.73
CA GLN A 61 -14.09 9.96 2.59
C GLN A 61 -12.69 10.51 2.81
N ASP A 62 -12.37 11.59 2.09
CA ASP A 62 -11.11 12.31 2.27
C ASP A 62 -11.11 12.97 3.65
N LEU A 63 -10.81 12.14 4.65
CA LEU A 63 -10.32 12.53 5.95
C LEU A 63 -10.98 13.79 6.52
N GLY A 64 -12.28 13.66 6.79
CA GLY A 64 -13.00 14.61 7.65
C GLY A 64 -12.48 14.52 9.11
N PRO A 65 -13.07 15.30 10.01
CA PRO A 65 -12.67 15.26 11.42
C PRO A 65 -12.84 13.89 12.10
N ALA A 66 -13.64 13.00 11.50
CA ALA A 66 -13.94 11.66 12.05
C ALA A 66 -12.95 10.56 11.61
N ILE A 67 -12.24 10.73 10.50
CA ILE A 67 -11.31 9.75 9.95
C ILE A 67 -10.02 10.46 9.58
N SER A 68 -8.89 10.06 10.15
CA SER A 68 -7.59 10.57 9.77
C SER A 68 -6.64 9.39 9.46
N ALA A 69 -5.71 9.60 8.51
CA ALA A 69 -4.59 8.70 8.31
C ALA A 69 -3.51 9.08 9.34
N PRO A 70 -3.31 8.29 10.40
CA PRO A 70 -2.33 8.63 11.41
C PRO A 70 -0.93 8.28 10.90
N GLY A 71 -0.11 9.29 10.61
CA GLY A 71 1.30 9.11 10.25
C GLY A 71 2.13 8.47 11.36
N GLU A 72 1.71 8.63 12.59
CA GLU A 72 2.37 8.16 13.81
C GLU A 72 2.52 6.62 13.84
N VAL A 73 1.59 5.87 13.25
CA VAL A 73 1.69 4.40 13.17
C VAL A 73 2.85 3.95 12.28
N ASN A 74 3.35 4.82 11.43
CA ASN A 74 4.46 4.56 10.51
C ASN A 74 5.80 5.15 11.02
N GLU A 75 5.85 5.65 12.23
CA GLU A 75 7.01 6.32 12.82
C GLU A 75 8.30 5.50 12.75
N LEU A 76 8.18 4.17 12.85
CA LEU A 76 9.30 3.24 12.67
C LEU A 76 10.00 3.38 11.32
N LEU A 77 9.31 3.86 10.29
CA LEU A 77 9.87 4.05 8.95
C LEU A 77 10.56 5.41 8.76
N ARG A 78 10.49 6.32 9.74
CA ARG A 78 11.08 7.66 9.67
C ARG A 78 12.56 7.67 9.30
N PRO A 79 13.43 6.80 9.89
CA PRO A 79 14.85 6.79 9.55
C PRO A 79 15.14 6.42 8.08
N VAL A 80 14.23 5.68 7.44
CA VAL A 80 14.37 5.21 6.05
C VAL A 80 13.75 6.20 5.06
N LEU A 81 12.56 6.74 5.40
CA LEU A 81 11.75 7.54 4.49
C LEU A 81 11.96 9.06 4.63
N GLY A 82 12.60 9.47 5.73
CA GLY A 82 12.73 10.88 6.07
C GLY A 82 11.43 11.54 6.56
N GLU A 83 11.56 12.66 7.26
CA GLU A 83 10.45 13.35 7.93
C GLU A 83 9.37 13.86 6.99
N ASN A 84 9.72 14.09 5.74
CA ASN A 84 8.83 14.68 4.74
C ASN A 84 8.00 13.66 3.95
N SER A 85 8.12 12.38 4.24
CA SER A 85 7.34 11.34 3.56
C SER A 85 5.84 11.50 3.82
N VAL A 86 5.02 11.37 2.78
CA VAL A 86 3.56 11.51 2.88
C VAL A 86 2.93 10.52 3.86
N ILE A 87 3.51 9.32 3.99
CA ILE A 87 3.00 8.28 4.89
C ILE A 87 3.30 8.53 6.38
N LEU A 88 4.19 9.49 6.67
CA LEU A 88 4.52 9.93 8.04
C LEU A 88 3.76 11.20 8.43
N GLN A 89 3.01 11.79 7.49
CA GLN A 89 2.27 13.01 7.75
C GLN A 89 0.84 12.71 8.19
N THR A 90 0.27 13.60 9.00
CA THR A 90 -1.09 13.50 9.54
C THR A 90 -1.92 14.72 9.14
N GLY A 91 -3.23 14.57 9.01
CA GLY A 91 -4.18 15.67 8.85
C GLY A 91 -3.95 16.54 7.62
N SER A 92 -3.86 17.86 7.81
CA SER A 92 -3.74 18.83 6.72
C SER A 92 -2.44 18.70 5.91
N GLN A 93 -1.34 18.38 6.57
CA GLN A 93 -0.05 18.17 5.91
C GLN A 93 -0.08 16.95 4.99
N HIS A 94 -0.66 15.83 5.45
CA HIS A 94 -0.88 14.66 4.62
C HIS A 94 -1.71 15.01 3.37
N ARG A 95 -2.86 15.71 3.54
CA ARG A 95 -3.73 16.10 2.42
C ARG A 95 -3.01 16.99 1.41
N GLN A 96 -2.25 17.98 1.89
CA GLN A 96 -1.50 18.89 1.02
C GLN A 96 -0.47 18.15 0.18
N ARG A 97 0.34 17.28 0.81
CA ARG A 97 1.36 16.49 0.10
C ARG A 97 0.74 15.48 -0.85
N ARG A 98 -0.34 14.82 -0.43
CA ARG A 98 -1.08 13.89 -1.30
C ARG A 98 -1.59 14.57 -2.57
N LYS A 99 -2.13 15.78 -2.47
CA LYS A 99 -2.55 16.55 -3.65
C LYS A 99 -1.42 16.80 -4.65
N LEU A 100 -0.20 16.99 -4.19
CA LEU A 100 0.96 17.21 -5.06
C LEU A 100 1.38 15.96 -5.83
N ILE A 101 1.26 14.77 -5.19
CA ILE A 101 1.70 13.51 -5.80
C ILE A 101 0.60 12.78 -6.57
N MET A 102 -0.68 13.14 -6.39
CA MET A 102 -1.80 12.44 -7.01
C MET A 102 -1.94 12.61 -8.54
N PRO A 103 -1.62 13.77 -9.16
CA PRO A 103 -1.88 13.99 -10.59
C PRO A 103 -1.31 12.92 -11.54
N PRO A 104 -0.11 12.35 -11.33
CA PRO A 104 0.42 11.26 -12.15
C PRO A 104 -0.42 9.98 -12.13
N PHE A 105 -1.28 9.77 -11.11
CA PHE A 105 -1.99 8.52 -10.91
C PHE A 105 -3.47 8.55 -11.35
N HIS A 106 -3.90 9.59 -12.07
CA HIS A 106 -5.30 9.76 -12.47
C HIS A 106 -5.53 9.92 -13.97
N GLY A 107 -6.74 9.50 -14.40
CA GLY A 107 -7.31 9.79 -15.72
C GLY A 107 -6.55 9.17 -16.89
N GLU A 108 -6.41 9.93 -17.96
CA GLU A 108 -5.77 9.50 -19.21
C GLU A 108 -4.29 9.11 -19.03
N ARG A 109 -3.62 9.60 -18.01
CA ARG A 109 -2.22 9.22 -17.73
C ARG A 109 -2.05 7.74 -17.46
N LEU A 110 -3.03 7.07 -16.85
CA LEU A 110 -2.98 5.62 -16.65
C LEU A 110 -2.97 4.83 -17.96
N LYS A 111 -3.66 5.33 -19.00
CA LYS A 111 -3.63 4.72 -20.34
C LYS A 111 -2.25 4.85 -20.99
N VAL A 112 -1.64 6.03 -20.86
CA VAL A 112 -0.27 6.27 -21.35
C VAL A 112 0.72 5.37 -20.64
N TYR A 113 0.55 5.13 -19.35
CA TYR A 113 1.41 4.22 -18.59
C TYR A 113 1.29 2.77 -19.06
N ALA A 114 0.11 2.32 -19.44
CA ALA A 114 -0.06 0.96 -19.96
C ALA A 114 0.81 0.73 -21.21
N GLU A 115 0.84 1.69 -22.14
CA GLU A 115 1.69 1.62 -23.32
C GLU A 115 3.18 1.72 -22.97
N LEU A 116 3.55 2.63 -22.08
CA LEU A 116 4.92 2.77 -21.57
C LEU A 116 5.43 1.46 -20.93
N ILE A 117 4.62 0.84 -20.07
CA ILE A 117 4.93 -0.43 -19.42
C ILE A 117 5.15 -1.52 -20.48
N ARG A 118 4.26 -1.58 -21.49
CA ARG A 118 4.38 -2.54 -22.58
C ARG A 118 5.71 -2.36 -23.33
N GLN A 119 6.06 -1.14 -23.71
CA GLN A 119 7.30 -0.83 -24.43
C GLN A 119 8.54 -1.18 -23.60
N ILE A 120 8.60 -0.76 -22.34
CA ILE A 120 9.72 -1.07 -21.44
C ILE A 120 9.86 -2.59 -21.25
N THR A 121 8.73 -3.30 -21.12
CA THR A 121 8.75 -4.75 -20.93
C THR A 121 9.28 -5.46 -22.17
N LEU A 122 8.77 -5.12 -23.36
CA LEU A 122 9.24 -5.70 -24.63
C LEU A 122 10.73 -5.45 -24.84
N ALA A 123 11.18 -4.21 -24.66
CA ALA A 123 12.60 -3.88 -24.78
C ALA A 123 13.49 -4.63 -23.77
N ALA A 124 12.99 -4.89 -22.57
CA ALA A 124 13.73 -5.67 -21.58
C ALA A 124 13.76 -7.18 -21.91
N MET A 125 12.84 -7.66 -22.74
CA MET A 125 12.75 -9.06 -23.17
C MET A 125 13.44 -9.35 -24.49
N ASP A 126 13.81 -8.34 -25.27
CA ASP A 126 14.41 -8.52 -26.60
C ASP A 126 15.72 -9.33 -26.60
N ASP A 127 16.47 -9.26 -25.50
CA ASP A 127 17.73 -9.99 -25.33
C ASP A 127 17.55 -11.44 -24.85
N LEU A 128 16.32 -11.86 -24.55
CA LEU A 128 16.04 -13.20 -24.05
C LEU A 128 16.07 -14.24 -25.17
N ARG A 129 16.72 -15.37 -24.92
CA ARG A 129 16.80 -16.49 -25.86
C ARG A 129 16.07 -17.72 -25.32
N PRO A 130 15.33 -18.49 -26.15
CA PRO A 130 14.76 -19.76 -25.73
C PRO A 130 15.84 -20.70 -25.16
N GLY A 131 15.56 -21.35 -24.03
CA GLY A 131 16.47 -22.22 -23.31
C GLY A 131 17.53 -21.55 -22.45
N GLN A 132 17.57 -20.22 -22.40
CA GLN A 132 18.44 -19.48 -21.49
C GLN A 132 17.86 -19.43 -20.08
N ALA A 133 18.70 -19.64 -19.06
CA ALA A 133 18.30 -19.44 -17.66
C ALA A 133 18.00 -17.97 -17.40
N LEU A 134 16.80 -17.68 -16.88
CA LEU A 134 16.33 -16.34 -16.58
C LEU A 134 16.29 -16.08 -15.07
N GLN A 135 16.91 -15.01 -14.63
CA GLN A 135 16.74 -14.49 -13.27
C GLN A 135 15.51 -13.54 -13.23
N ALA A 136 14.32 -14.12 -13.08
CA ALA A 136 13.05 -13.39 -13.16
C ALA A 136 13.01 -12.17 -12.24
N ARG A 137 13.55 -12.27 -11.01
CA ARG A 137 13.61 -11.15 -10.06
C ARG A 137 14.39 -9.95 -10.61
N GLN A 138 15.56 -10.19 -11.21
CA GLN A 138 16.39 -9.10 -11.75
C GLN A 138 15.71 -8.42 -12.94
N LEU A 139 15.12 -9.22 -13.86
CA LEU A 139 14.39 -8.69 -14.99
C LEU A 139 13.20 -7.84 -14.56
N THR A 140 12.34 -8.36 -13.67
CA THR A 140 11.17 -7.64 -13.19
C THR A 140 11.54 -6.38 -12.41
N GLN A 141 12.60 -6.42 -11.63
CA GLN A 141 13.11 -5.24 -10.91
C GLN A 141 13.63 -4.17 -11.88
N LYS A 142 14.34 -4.55 -12.95
CA LYS A 142 14.79 -3.63 -14.00
C LYS A 142 13.60 -2.96 -14.70
N ILE A 143 12.57 -3.74 -15.05
CA ILE A 143 11.34 -3.22 -15.68
C ILE A 143 10.64 -2.24 -14.76
N THR A 144 10.35 -2.62 -13.52
CA THR A 144 9.61 -1.77 -12.56
C THR A 144 10.36 -0.49 -12.22
N MET A 145 11.68 -0.56 -12.08
CA MET A 145 12.50 0.64 -11.84
C MET A 145 12.42 1.62 -13.02
N ARG A 146 12.55 1.14 -14.26
CA ARG A 146 12.42 2.00 -15.45
C ARG A 146 11.01 2.61 -15.56
N VAL A 147 9.98 1.82 -15.29
CA VAL A 147 8.59 2.33 -15.29
C VAL A 147 8.42 3.46 -14.28
N ILE A 148 8.89 3.30 -13.05
CA ILE A 148 8.77 4.34 -12.01
C ILE A 148 9.54 5.60 -12.41
N LEU A 149 10.79 5.45 -12.87
CA LEU A 149 11.60 6.59 -13.26
C LEU A 149 10.95 7.40 -14.39
N GLN A 150 10.40 6.73 -15.41
CA GLN A 150 9.77 7.43 -16.53
C GLN A 150 8.36 7.93 -16.22
N ALA A 151 7.51 7.08 -15.61
CA ALA A 151 6.10 7.42 -15.39
C ALA A 151 5.91 8.47 -14.30
N VAL A 152 6.67 8.39 -13.20
CA VAL A 152 6.49 9.24 -12.03
C VAL A 152 7.45 10.44 -12.05
N PHE A 153 8.71 10.19 -12.36
CA PHE A 153 9.75 11.24 -12.32
C PHE A 153 10.06 11.87 -13.68
N GLY A 154 9.53 11.33 -14.79
CA GLY A 154 9.78 11.83 -16.14
C GLY A 154 11.24 11.66 -16.61
N LEU A 155 12.01 10.78 -15.96
CA LEU A 155 13.42 10.56 -16.28
C LEU A 155 13.56 9.47 -17.35
N HIS A 156 14.27 9.79 -18.43
CA HIS A 156 14.55 8.84 -19.50
C HIS A 156 15.98 8.28 -19.41
N GLU A 157 16.19 7.15 -20.07
CA GLU A 157 17.53 6.54 -20.13
C GLU A 157 18.51 7.51 -20.81
N GLY A 158 19.62 7.85 -20.11
CA GLY A 158 20.58 8.85 -20.58
C GLY A 158 20.47 10.22 -19.92
N ASP A 159 19.40 10.50 -19.17
CA ASP A 159 19.30 11.73 -18.40
C ASP A 159 20.36 11.71 -17.29
N ARG A 160 21.28 12.67 -17.33
CA ARG A 160 22.22 12.90 -16.23
C ARG A 160 21.51 13.73 -15.18
N PHE A 161 21.55 13.27 -13.93
CA PHE A 161 21.14 14.11 -12.80
C PHE A 161 22.03 15.36 -12.80
N ARG A 162 21.45 16.51 -13.08
CA ARG A 162 22.08 17.81 -12.90
C ARG A 162 21.69 18.39 -11.56
#